data_06f2611463b5b5f33891f12f1f1fbe3d
#
_entry.id   06f2611463b5b5f33891f12f1f1fbe3d
#
_cell.length_a   1.000
_cell.length_b   1.000
_cell.length_c   1.000
_cell.angle_alpha   90.00
_cell.angle_beta   90.00
_cell.angle_gamma   90.00
#
_symmetry.space_group_name_H-M   'P 1'
#
loop_
_entity.id
_entity.type
_entity.pdbx_description
1 polymer ?
#
loop_
_entity_poly.entity_id
_entity_poly.type
_entity_poly.pdbx_seq_one_letter_code
_entity_poly.pdbx_strand_id
1 'polypeptide(L)'
;MKNRITSVQNYEVGLDPVTAETVVSPPETPMNNSNFPDYPNRRRWLQTFGAGLGSFALADLINRPAAGAAATSSLPSGAVRHTPRARRIIWLFQSGGPSQLDLFDHKPLLKQRHGTQLPAEVRQGQRLTAMSGNQSSLPLAGSPFRFEPHGDSGNVMSELLPRTAQIADELCIVRSMQTEAINHGPGVTFMQTGSQFPGRPSMGAWLDYGLGSENEELPSFVVMVTKGKGGQPLLSRLWGSGFLPSRHQGVRFRSGGDPVLYLGNPVGINAGSKRSMLNALQQLHQIKLQTAADPLIETRIAQHELAFRMQQSIPEATDVSSEPDHIFELYGEQARNPGSYAANCLLARRLAERGVRFIQLYHPGWDQHSRLRKGVTRQCTETDQASAALVADLKQRGLLDDTLVVWGGEFGRTNYCQGKLTATSFGRDHHPRSYSIWMAGGGVRPGTTYGVTDPWGYNVAEQGVHIHDLHATILHLMGIDHERLTFRYQGRRFRLTDVHGNVINDLLA
;
A
#
# COMPACT_ATOMS: atom_id res chain seq x y z
N MET A 1 1.24 -12.49 -61.17
CA MET A 1 -0.12 -12.68 -61.74
C MET A 1 -1.15 -12.70 -60.60
N LYS A 2 -2.05 -11.72 -60.64
CA LYS A 2 -3.41 -11.63 -60.08
C LYS A 2 -3.69 -11.95 -58.61
N ASN A 3 -3.87 -10.87 -57.88
CA ASN A 3 -4.94 -10.46 -56.95
C ASN A 3 -6.07 -11.47 -56.63
N ARG A 4 -6.38 -11.61 -55.35
CA ARG A 4 -7.77 -11.52 -54.88
C ARG A 4 -7.84 -11.00 -53.45
N ILE A 5 -8.42 -9.82 -53.33
CA ILE A 5 -8.95 -9.19 -52.13
C ILE A 5 -10.34 -9.76 -51.90
N THR A 6 -10.71 -10.11 -50.67
CA THR A 6 -12.11 -10.34 -50.27
C THR A 6 -12.37 -9.63 -48.93
N SER A 7 -12.95 -8.52 -49.01
CA SER A 7 -14.17 -7.88 -48.47
C SER A 7 -14.48 -8.13 -47.00
N VAL A 8 -14.31 -7.04 -46.23
CA VAL A 8 -14.90 -6.81 -44.89
C VAL A 8 -16.35 -6.41 -45.06
N GLN A 9 -17.27 -7.15 -44.47
CA GLN A 9 -18.70 -6.77 -44.38
C GLN A 9 -18.87 -5.82 -43.18
N ASN A 10 -19.25 -4.58 -43.49
CA ASN A 10 -19.79 -3.62 -42.54
C ASN A 10 -21.26 -3.98 -42.24
N TYR A 11 -21.57 -4.11 -40.96
CA TYR A 11 -22.96 -4.06 -40.48
C TYR A 11 -23.32 -2.61 -40.17
N GLU A 12 -24.10 -1.99 -41.05
CA GLU A 12 -24.82 -0.75 -40.77
C GLU A 12 -26.07 -1.08 -39.93
N VAL A 13 -26.15 -0.48 -38.74
CA VAL A 13 -27.39 -0.44 -37.95
C VAL A 13 -28.15 0.81 -38.36
N GLY A 14 -29.27 0.62 -39.04
CA GLY A 14 -30.18 1.68 -39.43
C GLY A 14 -30.86 2.31 -38.20
N LEU A 15 -30.76 3.61 -38.11
CA LEU A 15 -31.58 4.44 -37.21
C LEU A 15 -32.68 5.09 -38.06
N ASP A 16 -33.94 4.76 -37.76
CA ASP A 16 -35.10 5.43 -38.32
C ASP A 16 -35.21 6.87 -37.79
N PRO A 17 -35.64 7.85 -38.60
CA PRO A 17 -35.77 9.23 -38.18
C PRO A 17 -37.10 9.43 -37.43
N VAL A 18 -36.94 9.82 -36.13
CA VAL A 18 -38.08 10.29 -35.33
C VAL A 18 -38.50 11.68 -35.82
N THR A 19 -39.74 11.81 -36.25
CA THR A 19 -40.42 13.03 -36.68
C THR A 19 -40.40 14.11 -35.58
N ALA A 20 -39.99 15.31 -35.99
CA ALA A 20 -40.06 16.52 -35.15
C ALA A 20 -41.49 16.93 -34.90
N GLU A 21 -41.97 16.79 -33.66
CA GLU A 21 -43.17 17.47 -33.20
C GLU A 21 -42.87 18.92 -32.81
N THR A 22 -43.57 19.83 -33.45
CA THR A 22 -43.57 21.28 -33.22
C THR A 22 -44.09 21.58 -31.81
N VAL A 23 -43.26 22.00 -30.87
CA VAL A 23 -43.70 22.56 -29.59
C VAL A 23 -44.15 23.99 -29.80
N VAL A 24 -45.45 24.22 -29.66
CA VAL A 24 -46.08 25.54 -29.66
C VAL A 24 -45.80 26.18 -28.29
N SER A 25 -45.14 27.34 -28.27
CA SER A 25 -44.91 28.14 -27.10
C SER A 25 -46.21 28.83 -26.64
N PRO A 26 -46.55 28.84 -25.31
CA PRO A 26 -47.68 29.62 -24.83
C PRO A 26 -47.32 31.12 -24.78
N PRO A 27 -48.33 32.02 -24.82
CA PRO A 27 -48.14 33.45 -24.97
C PRO A 27 -47.58 34.07 -23.67
N GLU A 28 -46.61 35.00 -23.86
CA GLU A 28 -46.04 35.82 -22.78
C GLU A 28 -47.07 36.80 -22.22
N THR A 29 -47.45 36.64 -20.96
CA THR A 29 -48.09 37.69 -20.15
C THR A 29 -47.02 38.48 -19.40
N PRO A 30 -47.04 39.81 -19.43
CA PRO A 30 -46.04 40.60 -18.70
C PRO A 30 -46.32 40.58 -17.20
N MET A 31 -45.47 39.89 -16.44
CA MET A 31 -45.48 39.96 -14.99
C MET A 31 -44.79 41.23 -14.51
N ASN A 32 -45.52 42.01 -13.75
CA ASN A 32 -45.14 43.24 -13.12
C ASN A 32 -44.05 42.98 -12.05
N ASN A 33 -42.89 43.56 -12.26
CA ASN A 33 -41.67 43.37 -11.48
C ASN A 33 -41.67 44.36 -10.29
N SER A 34 -42.22 43.99 -9.16
CA SER A 34 -41.99 44.70 -7.89
C SER A 34 -42.15 43.73 -6.73
N ASN A 35 -41.03 43.38 -6.10
CA ASN A 35 -40.79 42.73 -4.81
C ASN A 35 -39.95 41.47 -4.84
N PHE A 36 -38.69 41.61 -5.33
CA PHE A 36 -37.61 40.73 -4.86
C PHE A 36 -36.57 41.60 -4.13
N PRO A 37 -36.15 41.20 -2.91
CA PRO A 37 -35.05 41.91 -2.23
C PRO A 37 -33.77 41.80 -3.06
N ASP A 38 -33.13 42.97 -3.28
CA ASP A 38 -31.84 43.12 -3.96
C ASP A 38 -30.79 42.23 -3.28
N TYR A 39 -30.44 41.09 -3.90
CA TYR A 39 -29.27 40.34 -3.50
C TYR A 39 -28.01 41.12 -3.90
N PRO A 40 -27.16 41.50 -2.95
CA PRO A 40 -25.96 42.26 -3.27
C PRO A 40 -25.05 41.41 -4.20
N ASN A 41 -24.64 42.01 -5.33
CA ASN A 41 -23.71 41.32 -6.25
C ASN A 41 -22.37 41.04 -5.52
N ARG A 42 -21.63 40.03 -5.97
CA ARG A 42 -20.36 39.55 -5.36
C ARG A 42 -19.40 40.71 -5.03
N ARG A 43 -19.36 41.75 -5.82
CA ARG A 43 -18.48 42.92 -5.66
C ARG A 43 -18.91 43.80 -4.49
N ARG A 44 -20.21 44.01 -4.29
CA ARG A 44 -20.75 44.77 -3.16
C ARG A 44 -20.62 43.99 -1.85
N TRP A 45 -20.78 42.63 -1.90
CA TRP A 45 -20.58 41.75 -0.77
C TRP A 45 -19.12 41.78 -0.27
N LEU A 46 -18.13 41.77 -1.19
CA LEU A 46 -16.71 41.88 -0.87
C LEU A 46 -16.32 43.28 -0.33
N GLN A 47 -16.97 44.35 -0.80
CA GLN A 47 -16.70 45.71 -0.32
C GLN A 47 -17.30 45.95 1.07
N THR A 48 -18.47 45.37 1.40
CA THR A 48 -19.10 45.52 2.72
C THR A 48 -18.41 44.67 3.78
N PHE A 49 -17.85 43.48 3.40
CA PHE A 49 -17.06 42.64 4.29
C PHE A 49 -15.67 43.21 4.58
N GLY A 50 -15.10 44.00 3.67
CA GLY A 50 -13.78 44.59 3.84
C GLY A 50 -13.71 45.76 4.83
N ALA A 51 -14.81 46.43 5.12
CA ALA A 51 -14.79 47.68 5.86
C ALA A 51 -15.43 47.64 7.27
N GLY A 52 -16.25 46.65 7.59
CA GLY A 52 -17.07 46.70 8.81
C GLY A 52 -16.84 45.62 9.87
N LEU A 53 -16.50 44.39 9.48
CA LEU A 53 -16.31 43.29 10.44
C LEU A 53 -14.83 42.91 10.65
N GLY A 54 -13.95 43.28 9.72
CA GLY A 54 -12.52 43.01 9.82
C GLY A 54 -11.83 43.76 10.93
N SER A 55 -12.25 44.97 11.24
CA SER A 55 -11.63 45.83 12.27
C SER A 55 -12.06 45.45 13.70
N PHE A 56 -13.26 44.97 13.93
CA PHE A 56 -13.69 44.50 15.25
C PHE A 56 -13.15 43.10 15.59
N ALA A 57 -13.10 42.20 14.62
CA ALA A 57 -12.51 40.88 14.80
C ALA A 57 -10.98 40.95 15.01
N LEU A 58 -10.31 41.89 14.36
CA LEU A 58 -8.86 42.05 14.48
C LEU A 58 -8.45 42.62 15.86
N ALA A 59 -9.22 43.48 16.46
CA ALA A 59 -8.95 44.06 17.77
C ALA A 59 -9.09 43.04 18.92
N ASP A 60 -10.01 42.08 18.82
CA ASP A 60 -10.19 41.00 19.80
C ASP A 60 -9.10 39.90 19.66
N LEU A 61 -8.53 39.76 18.45
CA LEU A 61 -7.49 38.80 18.10
C LEU A 61 -6.11 39.18 18.60
N ILE A 62 -5.82 40.48 18.74
CA ILE A 62 -4.49 40.97 19.18
C ILE A 62 -4.32 40.85 20.71
N ASN A 63 -5.39 40.71 21.48
CA ASN A 63 -5.37 40.76 22.94
C ASN A 63 -5.58 39.41 23.64
N ARG A 64 -5.63 38.26 22.93
CA ARG A 64 -5.68 36.96 23.58
C ARG A 64 -4.33 36.29 23.63
N PRO A 65 -3.83 35.90 24.83
CA PRO A 65 -2.61 35.09 24.90
C PRO A 65 -2.85 33.75 24.21
N ALA A 66 -1.91 33.36 23.33
CA ALA A 66 -1.92 32.07 22.63
C ALA A 66 -1.78 30.94 23.66
N ALA A 67 -2.93 30.44 24.13
CA ALA A 67 -2.96 29.14 24.80
C ALA A 67 -2.82 28.08 23.71
N GLY A 68 -1.60 27.55 23.53
CA GLY A 68 -1.34 26.38 22.71
C GLY A 68 -2.08 25.19 23.28
N ALA A 69 -3.30 24.96 22.84
CA ALA A 69 -3.94 23.69 23.02
C ALA A 69 -3.30 22.71 22.05
N ALA A 70 -2.28 22.00 22.49
CA ALA A 70 -1.89 20.74 21.88
C ALA A 70 -3.17 19.90 21.77
N ALA A 71 -3.64 19.67 20.56
CA ALA A 71 -4.70 18.70 20.30
C ALA A 71 -4.10 17.32 20.64
N THR A 72 -4.20 16.95 21.91
CA THR A 72 -4.00 15.56 22.32
C THR A 72 -5.11 14.77 21.65
N SER A 73 -4.78 14.15 20.50
CA SER A 73 -5.59 13.09 19.95
C SER A 73 -5.70 12.03 21.07
N SER A 74 -6.87 11.95 21.69
CA SER A 74 -7.14 10.88 22.64
C SER A 74 -7.04 9.57 21.86
N LEU A 75 -5.90 8.90 21.98
CA LEU A 75 -5.73 7.53 21.51
C LEU A 75 -6.90 6.70 22.03
N PRO A 76 -7.44 5.74 21.23
CA PRO A 76 -8.48 4.84 21.70
C PRO A 76 -7.98 4.21 23.02
N SER A 77 -8.58 4.60 24.14
CA SER A 77 -8.09 4.19 25.46
C SER A 77 -8.12 2.66 25.56
N GLY A 78 -6.94 2.06 25.77
CA GLY A 78 -6.78 0.64 25.98
C GLY A 78 -6.48 -0.22 24.76
N ALA A 79 -6.17 0.35 23.59
CA ALA A 79 -5.71 -0.42 22.43
C ALA A 79 -4.20 -0.78 22.53
N VAL A 80 -3.38 0.09 23.10
CA VAL A 80 -1.97 -0.19 23.42
C VAL A 80 -1.91 -0.93 24.75
N ARG A 81 -1.32 -2.13 24.77
CA ARG A 81 -1.35 -3.02 25.95
C ARG A 81 0.02 -3.43 26.47
N HIS A 82 1.04 -3.40 25.64
CA HIS A 82 2.37 -3.85 25.98
C HIS A 82 3.40 -2.98 25.29
N THR A 83 4.64 -3.08 25.73
CA THR A 83 5.75 -2.36 25.11
C THR A 83 5.92 -2.81 23.67
N PRO A 84 5.88 -1.90 22.69
CA PRO A 84 6.08 -2.25 21.29
C PRO A 84 7.51 -2.77 21.10
N ARG A 85 7.65 -3.80 20.27
CA ARG A 85 8.96 -4.28 19.78
C ARG A 85 9.34 -3.55 18.49
N ALA A 86 8.35 -3.26 17.65
CA ALA A 86 8.50 -2.41 16.48
C ALA A 86 7.87 -1.04 16.71
N ARG A 87 8.56 0.01 16.32
CA ARG A 87 8.05 1.39 16.30
C ARG A 87 7.62 1.82 14.90
N ARG A 88 8.20 1.19 13.86
CA ARG A 88 7.99 1.49 12.45
C ARG A 88 7.85 0.22 11.63
N ILE A 89 7.20 0.36 10.48
CA ILE A 89 7.06 -0.71 9.49
C ILE A 89 7.46 -0.17 8.13
N ILE A 90 8.29 -0.92 7.41
CA ILE A 90 8.55 -0.74 5.97
C ILE A 90 8.01 -1.98 5.26
N TRP A 91 6.94 -1.81 4.47
CA TRP A 91 6.36 -2.91 3.72
C TRP A 91 6.77 -2.86 2.25
N LEU A 92 7.62 -3.79 1.84
CA LEU A 92 8.06 -3.99 0.47
C LEU A 92 7.06 -4.90 -0.26
N PHE A 93 5.94 -4.35 -0.67
CA PHE A 93 4.85 -5.11 -1.28
C PHE A 93 5.13 -5.45 -2.74
N GLN A 94 5.32 -6.74 -3.03
CA GLN A 94 5.66 -7.30 -4.34
C GLN A 94 4.38 -7.72 -5.07
N SER A 95 3.72 -6.77 -5.72
CA SER A 95 2.42 -7.00 -6.34
C SER A 95 2.50 -7.85 -7.61
N GLY A 96 1.64 -8.84 -7.67
CA GLY A 96 1.56 -9.80 -8.76
C GLY A 96 1.81 -11.25 -8.32
N GLY A 97 1.97 -11.53 -7.04
CA GLY A 97 2.15 -12.88 -6.52
C GLY A 97 3.51 -13.49 -6.86
N PRO A 98 4.59 -13.13 -6.15
CA PRO A 98 5.90 -13.75 -6.30
C PRO A 98 5.82 -15.28 -6.18
N SER A 99 6.51 -16.00 -7.09
CA SER A 99 6.48 -17.46 -7.08
C SER A 99 7.30 -18.02 -5.92
N GLN A 100 6.63 -18.47 -4.87
CA GLN A 100 7.28 -19.12 -3.72
C GLN A 100 8.14 -20.32 -4.12
N LEU A 101 7.67 -21.09 -5.12
CA LEU A 101 8.34 -22.28 -5.62
C LEU A 101 9.65 -22.00 -6.37
N ASP A 102 9.84 -20.75 -6.80
CA ASP A 102 11.01 -20.32 -7.56
C ASP A 102 11.93 -19.42 -6.73
N LEU A 103 11.54 -19.05 -5.49
CA LEU A 103 12.27 -18.14 -4.62
C LEU A 103 12.65 -18.73 -3.25
N PHE A 104 11.69 -19.28 -2.48
CA PHE A 104 11.90 -19.65 -1.07
C PHE A 104 11.46 -21.05 -0.70
N ASP A 105 10.57 -21.70 -1.48
CA ASP A 105 9.98 -23.00 -1.15
C ASP A 105 10.44 -24.07 -2.15
N HIS A 106 11.68 -24.55 -1.98
CA HIS A 106 12.30 -25.54 -2.85
C HIS A 106 11.58 -26.89 -2.76
N LYS A 107 11.11 -27.43 -3.89
CA LYS A 107 10.41 -28.70 -4.03
C LYS A 107 11.12 -29.66 -5.02
N PRO A 108 12.09 -30.47 -4.56
CA PRO A 108 12.78 -31.44 -5.44
C PRO A 108 11.82 -32.38 -6.16
N LEU A 109 10.71 -32.77 -5.51
CA LEU A 109 9.70 -33.65 -6.10
C LEU A 109 9.09 -33.05 -7.38
N LEU A 110 8.86 -31.73 -7.44
CA LEU A 110 8.36 -31.10 -8.64
C LEU A 110 9.31 -31.18 -9.82
N LYS A 111 10.63 -31.20 -9.56
CA LYS A 111 11.65 -31.39 -10.60
C LYS A 111 11.64 -32.84 -11.10
N GLN A 112 11.50 -33.83 -10.20
CA GLN A 112 11.40 -35.24 -10.55
C GLN A 112 10.13 -35.57 -11.34
N ARG A 113 9.01 -34.90 -11.01
CA ARG A 113 7.70 -35.10 -11.61
C ARG A 113 7.35 -34.08 -12.69
N HIS A 114 8.33 -33.31 -13.17
CA HIS A 114 8.13 -32.30 -14.20
C HIS A 114 7.42 -32.87 -15.44
N GLY A 115 6.34 -32.24 -15.89
CA GLY A 115 5.53 -32.67 -17.02
C GLY A 115 4.47 -33.72 -16.72
N THR A 116 4.49 -34.37 -15.54
CA THR A 116 3.39 -35.29 -15.16
C THR A 116 2.17 -34.53 -14.68
N GLN A 117 1.00 -35.16 -14.72
CA GLN A 117 -0.26 -34.56 -14.27
C GLN A 117 -0.27 -34.31 -12.76
N LEU A 118 -0.79 -33.17 -12.30
CA LEU A 118 -1.06 -32.91 -10.90
C LEU A 118 -2.05 -33.95 -10.35
N PRO A 119 -1.70 -34.71 -9.29
CA PRO A 119 -2.61 -35.71 -8.70
C PRO A 119 -3.87 -35.07 -8.14
N ALA A 120 -5.00 -35.75 -8.33
CA ALA A 120 -6.31 -35.25 -7.88
C ALA A 120 -6.38 -35.11 -6.35
N GLU A 121 -5.76 -36.03 -5.63
CA GLU A 121 -5.65 -36.03 -4.16
C GLU A 121 -4.85 -34.84 -3.63
N VAL A 122 -3.86 -34.33 -4.36
CA VAL A 122 -3.11 -33.13 -4.00
C VAL A 122 -3.97 -31.88 -4.18
N ARG A 123 -4.75 -31.83 -5.28
CA ARG A 123 -5.64 -30.71 -5.58
C ARG A 123 -6.79 -30.57 -4.58
N GLN A 124 -7.29 -31.67 -4.03
CA GLN A 124 -8.36 -31.72 -3.02
C GLN A 124 -9.60 -30.88 -3.40
N GLY A 125 -10.01 -30.94 -4.68
CA GLY A 125 -11.17 -30.19 -5.17
C GLY A 125 -11.03 -28.67 -5.20
N GLN A 126 -9.83 -28.12 -4.99
CA GLN A 126 -9.62 -26.66 -5.03
C GLN A 126 -10.12 -26.07 -6.35
N ARG A 127 -10.85 -24.99 -6.24
CA ARG A 127 -11.28 -24.19 -7.39
C ARG A 127 -10.07 -23.65 -8.14
N LEU A 128 -10.03 -23.89 -9.46
CA LEU A 128 -9.04 -23.30 -10.34
C LEU A 128 -9.45 -21.87 -10.70
N THR A 129 -8.48 -21.04 -11.08
CA THR A 129 -8.78 -19.74 -11.68
C THR A 129 -9.44 -19.95 -13.05
N ALA A 130 -10.06 -18.91 -13.59
CA ALA A 130 -10.64 -18.95 -14.94
C ALA A 130 -9.57 -19.25 -16.03
N MET A 131 -8.31 -18.92 -15.76
CA MET A 131 -7.21 -19.12 -16.70
C MET A 131 -6.76 -20.57 -16.82
N SER A 132 -6.82 -21.35 -15.73
CA SER A 132 -6.50 -22.78 -15.72
C SER A 132 -7.75 -23.69 -15.76
N GLY A 133 -8.93 -23.15 -15.48
CA GLY A 133 -10.17 -23.92 -15.33
C GLY A 133 -10.57 -24.70 -16.59
N ASN A 134 -10.18 -24.21 -17.76
CA ASN A 134 -10.48 -24.85 -19.05
C ASN A 134 -9.31 -25.68 -19.60
N GLN A 135 -8.23 -25.87 -18.85
CA GLN A 135 -7.12 -26.72 -19.27
C GLN A 135 -7.50 -28.20 -19.13
N SER A 136 -7.26 -29.00 -20.18
CA SER A 136 -7.48 -30.44 -20.17
C SER A 136 -6.49 -31.19 -19.25
N SER A 137 -5.35 -30.57 -18.94
CA SER A 137 -4.31 -31.12 -18.07
C SER A 137 -3.64 -30.03 -17.25
N LEU A 138 -3.13 -30.39 -16.09
CA LEU A 138 -2.39 -29.51 -15.18
C LEU A 138 -0.98 -30.09 -14.99
N PRO A 139 -0.08 -29.95 -15.99
CA PRO A 139 1.25 -30.55 -15.92
C PRO A 139 2.10 -29.86 -14.85
N LEU A 140 2.65 -30.67 -13.94
CA LEU A 140 3.56 -30.18 -12.91
C LEU A 140 4.78 -29.49 -13.50
N ALA A 141 5.19 -28.38 -12.91
CA ALA A 141 6.30 -27.57 -13.37
C ALA A 141 7.31 -27.35 -12.24
N GLY A 142 8.40 -28.08 -12.27
CA GLY A 142 9.52 -27.87 -11.34
C GLY A 142 10.20 -26.53 -11.60
N SER A 143 10.83 -25.96 -10.57
CA SER A 143 11.60 -24.72 -10.70
C SER A 143 12.79 -24.91 -11.64
N PRO A 144 13.04 -23.95 -12.55
CA PRO A 144 14.21 -23.98 -13.43
C PRO A 144 15.48 -23.42 -12.76
N PHE A 145 15.41 -23.04 -11.47
CA PHE A 145 16.50 -22.42 -10.71
C PHE A 145 17.09 -23.38 -9.69
N ARG A 146 18.33 -23.08 -9.28
CA ARG A 146 19.02 -23.78 -8.19
C ARG A 146 18.65 -23.16 -6.85
N PHE A 147 18.71 -23.98 -5.81
CA PHE A 147 18.48 -23.60 -4.43
C PHE A 147 19.62 -24.08 -3.57
N GLU A 148 20.05 -23.25 -2.65
CA GLU A 148 21.13 -23.55 -1.71
C GLU A 148 20.79 -23.02 -0.32
N PRO A 149 21.31 -23.63 0.75
CA PRO A 149 21.21 -23.06 2.10
C PRO A 149 22.18 -21.89 2.26
N HIS A 150 21.78 -20.88 3.00
CA HIS A 150 22.55 -19.66 3.23
C HIS A 150 22.54 -19.26 4.70
N GLY A 151 23.62 -18.57 5.14
CA GLY A 151 23.85 -18.15 6.51
C GLY A 151 24.04 -19.32 7.48
N ASP A 152 24.23 -19.01 8.76
CA ASP A 152 24.28 -20.00 9.85
C ASP A 152 22.91 -20.63 10.08
N SER A 153 21.82 -19.91 9.74
CA SER A 153 20.44 -20.38 9.80
C SER A 153 20.14 -21.51 8.81
N GLY A 154 20.92 -21.64 7.74
CA GLY A 154 20.67 -22.61 6.68
C GLY A 154 19.39 -22.34 5.86
N ASN A 155 18.89 -21.13 5.85
CA ASN A 155 17.71 -20.74 5.07
C ASN A 155 17.91 -21.02 3.58
N VAL A 156 17.04 -21.87 3.00
CA VAL A 156 17.15 -22.28 1.59
C VAL A 156 16.51 -21.24 0.69
N MET A 157 17.29 -20.68 -0.24
CA MET A 157 16.84 -19.66 -1.19
C MET A 157 17.33 -19.94 -2.61
N SER A 158 16.64 -19.35 -3.58
CA SER A 158 16.98 -19.45 -5.00
C SER A 158 18.26 -18.67 -5.35
N GLU A 159 19.02 -19.18 -6.32
CA GLU A 159 20.16 -18.48 -6.94
C GLU A 159 19.81 -17.07 -7.49
N LEU A 160 18.55 -16.76 -7.61
CA LEU A 160 18.07 -15.45 -8.06
C LEU A 160 18.17 -14.35 -7.00
N LEU A 161 18.44 -14.71 -5.75
CA LEU A 161 18.46 -13.81 -4.60
C LEU A 161 19.84 -13.74 -3.92
N PRO A 162 20.93 -13.47 -4.68
CA PRO A 162 22.28 -13.53 -4.12
C PRO A 162 22.57 -12.46 -3.06
N ARG A 163 21.86 -11.34 -3.05
CA ARG A 163 22.01 -10.29 -2.03
C ARG A 163 21.14 -10.56 -0.82
N THR A 164 19.90 -10.99 -1.01
CA THR A 164 19.02 -11.44 0.09
C THR A 164 19.64 -12.63 0.83
N ALA A 165 20.36 -13.52 0.14
CA ALA A 165 21.09 -14.62 0.74
C ALA A 165 22.20 -14.17 1.72
N GLN A 166 22.79 -12.99 1.52
CA GLN A 166 23.80 -12.42 2.43
C GLN A 166 23.24 -11.97 3.78
N ILE A 167 21.95 -11.77 3.84
CA ILE A 167 21.23 -11.38 5.08
C ILE A 167 20.32 -12.51 5.58
N ALA A 168 20.58 -13.76 5.20
CA ALA A 168 19.74 -14.93 5.54
C ALA A 168 19.46 -15.04 7.05
N ASP A 169 20.47 -14.75 7.86
CA ASP A 169 20.38 -14.84 9.33
C ASP A 169 19.57 -13.71 9.97
N GLU A 170 19.25 -12.65 9.25
CA GLU A 170 18.34 -11.59 9.70
C GLU A 170 16.88 -11.87 9.34
N LEU A 171 16.63 -12.86 8.47
CA LEU A 171 15.31 -13.10 7.90
C LEU A 171 14.49 -14.09 8.71
N CYS A 172 13.23 -13.78 8.90
CA CYS A 172 12.17 -14.72 9.28
C CYS A 172 11.35 -15.02 8.02
N ILE A 173 11.52 -16.21 7.42
CA ILE A 173 10.83 -16.63 6.21
C ILE A 173 9.58 -17.43 6.58
N VAL A 174 8.40 -16.95 6.23
CA VAL A 174 7.11 -17.64 6.41
C VAL A 174 6.73 -18.28 5.09
N ARG A 175 6.74 -19.63 5.01
CA ARG A 175 6.41 -20.40 3.80
C ARG A 175 4.92 -20.81 3.71
N SER A 176 4.20 -20.66 4.80
CA SER A 176 2.86 -21.21 4.98
C SER A 176 1.76 -20.17 4.94
N MET A 177 2.00 -19.04 4.28
CA MET A 177 0.97 -18.00 4.08
C MET A 177 -0.21 -18.55 3.28
N GLN A 178 -1.43 -18.15 3.68
CA GLN A 178 -2.69 -18.55 3.03
C GLN A 178 -3.64 -17.36 2.87
N THR A 179 -4.46 -17.42 1.81
CA THR A 179 -5.52 -16.46 1.51
C THR A 179 -6.67 -17.15 0.75
N GLU A 180 -7.84 -16.54 0.70
CA GLU A 180 -8.96 -17.02 -0.14
C GLU A 180 -8.98 -16.29 -1.51
N ALA A 181 -8.24 -15.21 -1.64
CA ALA A 181 -8.25 -14.40 -2.86
C ALA A 181 -7.39 -15.04 -3.96
N ILE A 182 -7.99 -15.22 -5.14
CA ILE A 182 -7.31 -15.81 -6.31
C ILE A 182 -7.06 -14.81 -7.44
N ASN A 183 -7.47 -13.56 -7.28
CA ASN A 183 -7.28 -12.48 -8.26
C ASN A 183 -6.62 -11.27 -7.59
N HIS A 184 -5.80 -10.51 -8.34
CA HIS A 184 -5.02 -9.40 -7.81
C HIS A 184 -5.87 -8.32 -7.13
N GLY A 185 -6.99 -7.89 -7.72
CA GLY A 185 -7.84 -6.86 -7.13
C GLY A 185 -8.28 -7.18 -5.71
N PRO A 186 -9.00 -8.29 -5.49
CA PRO A 186 -9.36 -8.78 -4.16
C PRO A 186 -8.14 -9.12 -3.29
N GLY A 187 -7.11 -9.80 -3.84
CA GLY A 187 -5.94 -10.24 -3.10
C GLY A 187 -5.13 -9.09 -2.50
N VAL A 188 -4.78 -8.10 -3.33
CA VAL A 188 -4.06 -6.91 -2.85
C VAL A 188 -4.92 -6.13 -1.85
N THR A 189 -6.24 -6.00 -2.10
CA THR A 189 -7.15 -5.33 -1.18
C THR A 189 -7.19 -6.05 0.16
N PHE A 190 -7.26 -7.39 0.15
CA PHE A 190 -7.29 -8.21 1.36
C PHE A 190 -6.00 -8.06 2.18
N MET A 191 -4.84 -8.18 1.54
CA MET A 191 -3.55 -8.01 2.20
C MET A 191 -3.39 -6.62 2.83
N GLN A 192 -3.96 -5.58 2.24
CA GLN A 192 -3.83 -4.22 2.75
C GLN A 192 -4.90 -3.83 3.78
N THR A 193 -6.10 -4.43 3.74
CA THR A 193 -7.25 -3.92 4.50
C THR A 193 -7.95 -4.98 5.38
N GLY A 194 -7.51 -6.24 5.34
CA GLY A 194 -8.20 -7.36 6.01
C GLY A 194 -9.57 -7.68 5.38
N SER A 195 -9.83 -7.25 4.14
CA SER A 195 -11.08 -7.55 3.42
C SER A 195 -10.83 -7.60 1.91
N GLN A 196 -11.43 -8.57 1.23
CA GLN A 196 -11.40 -8.64 -0.23
C GLN A 196 -12.21 -7.52 -0.91
N PHE A 197 -13.13 -6.91 -0.16
CA PHE A 197 -14.01 -5.84 -0.65
C PHE A 197 -13.45 -4.47 -0.30
N PRO A 198 -13.52 -3.48 -1.22
CA PRO A 198 -13.09 -2.12 -0.95
C PRO A 198 -13.98 -1.44 0.11
N GLY A 199 -13.48 -0.36 0.71
CA GLY A 199 -14.21 0.46 1.68
C GLY A 199 -13.74 0.30 3.12
N ARG A 200 -12.90 -0.71 3.43
CA ARG A 200 -12.25 -0.83 4.74
C ARG A 200 -10.95 -0.03 4.80
N PRO A 201 -10.57 0.46 6.00
CA PRO A 201 -9.29 1.14 6.20
C PRO A 201 -8.11 0.22 5.92
N SER A 202 -7.06 0.78 5.35
CA SER A 202 -5.79 0.07 5.18
C SER A 202 -5.08 -0.14 6.52
N MET A 203 -4.13 -1.09 6.57
CA MET A 203 -3.29 -1.34 7.75
C MET A 203 -2.61 -0.05 8.24
N GLY A 204 -2.02 0.73 7.32
CA GLY A 204 -1.38 2.00 7.69
C GLY A 204 -2.37 3.00 8.28
N ALA A 205 -3.61 3.02 7.81
CA ALA A 205 -4.67 3.85 8.39
C ALA A 205 -5.07 3.38 9.80
N TRP A 206 -5.12 2.06 10.05
CA TRP A 206 -5.34 1.52 11.39
C TRP A 206 -4.19 1.81 12.35
N LEU A 207 -2.94 1.72 11.88
CA LEU A 207 -1.76 2.05 12.69
C LEU A 207 -1.74 3.54 13.06
N ASP A 208 -2.01 4.42 12.10
CA ASP A 208 -2.10 5.86 12.39
C ASP A 208 -3.28 6.18 13.32
N TYR A 209 -4.43 5.53 13.16
CA TYR A 209 -5.55 5.67 14.07
C TYR A 209 -5.23 5.20 15.50
N GLY A 210 -4.50 4.07 15.63
CA GLY A 210 -4.19 3.47 16.94
C GLY A 210 -3.01 4.09 17.67
N LEU A 211 -2.00 4.58 16.95
CA LEU A 211 -0.72 5.03 17.52
C LEU A 211 -0.39 6.50 17.20
N GLY A 212 -1.04 7.10 16.20
CA GLY A 212 -0.69 8.43 15.71
C GLY A 212 0.70 8.52 15.09
N SER A 213 1.22 9.73 14.96
CA SER A 213 2.55 10.03 14.44
C SER A 213 3.57 10.25 15.57
N GLU A 214 4.80 9.78 15.36
CA GLU A 214 5.97 10.16 16.19
C GLU A 214 6.66 11.43 15.65
N ASN A 215 6.31 11.84 14.44
CA ASN A 215 6.84 12.99 13.76
C ASN A 215 5.71 13.98 13.46
N GLU A 216 5.91 15.25 13.83
CA GLU A 216 4.92 16.30 13.59
C GLU A 216 5.05 16.95 12.19
N GLU A 217 6.15 16.73 11.47
CA GLU A 217 6.49 17.39 10.23
C GLU A 217 6.24 16.53 8.99
N LEU A 218 6.20 15.20 9.18
CA LEU A 218 5.96 14.23 8.11
C LEU A 218 4.69 13.42 8.39
N PRO A 219 4.04 12.89 7.34
CA PRO A 219 2.93 11.98 7.52
C PRO A 219 3.39 10.71 8.27
N SER A 220 2.57 10.20 9.16
CA SER A 220 2.81 8.90 9.82
C SER A 220 2.74 7.73 8.85
N PHE A 221 1.99 7.87 7.74
CA PHE A 221 1.79 6.87 6.72
C PHE A 221 2.15 7.41 5.32
N VAL A 222 3.25 6.92 4.77
CA VAL A 222 3.77 7.27 3.44
C VAL A 222 3.63 6.09 2.48
N VAL A 223 3.27 6.39 1.24
CA VAL A 223 3.10 5.40 0.17
C VAL A 223 3.95 5.76 -1.02
N MET A 224 4.70 4.79 -1.53
CA MET A 224 5.50 4.89 -2.74
C MET A 224 5.11 3.79 -3.73
N VAL A 225 5.09 4.12 -5.01
CA VAL A 225 4.82 3.14 -6.08
C VAL A 225 5.98 3.19 -7.06
N THR A 226 6.64 2.06 -7.26
CA THR A 226 7.74 1.95 -8.22
C THR A 226 7.24 2.21 -9.64
N LYS A 227 8.00 2.98 -10.39
CA LYS A 227 7.78 3.12 -11.84
C LYS A 227 8.05 1.77 -12.50
N GLY A 228 7.04 1.19 -13.12
CA GLY A 228 7.18 -0.12 -13.76
C GLY A 228 6.00 -0.47 -14.64
N LYS A 229 6.16 -1.54 -15.40
CA LYS A 229 5.12 -2.14 -16.21
C LYS A 229 4.50 -3.31 -15.43
N GLY A 230 3.29 -3.17 -14.96
CA GLY A 230 2.51 -4.23 -14.34
C GLY A 230 1.03 -3.90 -14.43
N GLY A 231 0.21 -4.92 -14.66
CA GLY A 231 -1.25 -4.78 -14.75
C GLY A 231 -1.96 -4.83 -13.41
N GLN A 232 -1.22 -4.86 -12.28
CA GLN A 232 -1.81 -4.99 -10.96
C GLN A 232 -2.56 -3.71 -10.56
N PRO A 233 -3.74 -3.82 -9.94
CA PRO A 233 -4.61 -2.68 -9.63
C PRO A 233 -4.15 -1.94 -8.36
N LEU A 234 -3.03 -1.24 -8.43
CA LEU A 234 -2.46 -0.42 -7.35
C LEU A 234 -3.18 0.93 -7.27
N LEU A 235 -4.36 0.93 -6.69
CA LEU A 235 -5.28 2.07 -6.61
C LEU A 235 -5.27 2.69 -5.22
N SER A 236 -5.68 3.96 -5.10
CA SER A 236 -5.68 4.75 -3.85
C SER A 236 -6.46 4.11 -2.71
N ARG A 237 -7.45 3.26 -2.98
CA ARG A 237 -8.16 2.50 -1.95
C ARG A 237 -7.26 1.61 -1.08
N LEU A 238 -6.07 1.22 -1.58
CA LEU A 238 -5.13 0.36 -0.87
C LEU A 238 -4.39 1.06 0.27
N TRP A 239 -4.41 2.40 0.28
CA TRP A 239 -3.86 3.23 1.35
C TRP A 239 -4.87 4.25 1.88
N GLY A 240 -6.14 4.02 1.57
CA GLY A 240 -7.24 4.86 2.01
C GLY A 240 -7.60 4.64 3.48
N SER A 241 -8.25 5.64 4.06
CA SER A 241 -8.79 5.57 5.42
C SER A 241 -10.08 4.76 5.54
N GLY A 242 -10.71 4.36 4.41
CA GLY A 242 -12.00 3.67 4.42
C GLY A 242 -13.05 4.45 5.21
N PHE A 243 -13.63 3.84 6.24
CA PHE A 243 -14.59 4.48 7.13
C PHE A 243 -13.94 5.25 8.31
N LEU A 244 -12.61 5.17 8.49
CA LEU A 244 -11.90 6.04 9.43
C LEU A 244 -11.85 7.49 8.90
N PRO A 245 -11.67 8.48 9.78
CA PRO A 245 -11.45 9.86 9.34
C PRO A 245 -10.31 9.97 8.31
N SER A 246 -10.48 10.82 7.32
CA SER A 246 -9.55 10.94 6.17
C SER A 246 -8.13 11.39 6.56
N ARG A 247 -7.93 11.94 7.76
CA ARG A 247 -6.59 12.25 8.29
C ARG A 247 -5.69 11.04 8.44
N HIS A 248 -6.26 9.83 8.54
CA HIS A 248 -5.52 8.58 8.71
C HIS A 248 -5.12 7.90 7.39
N GLN A 249 -5.46 8.49 6.24
CA GLN A 249 -5.07 7.92 4.95
C GLN A 249 -3.58 8.12 4.64
N GLY A 250 -3.02 7.20 3.85
CA GLY A 250 -1.64 7.30 3.39
C GLY A 250 -1.41 8.45 2.41
N VAL A 251 -0.29 9.14 2.57
CA VAL A 251 0.16 10.20 1.66
C VAL A 251 1.07 9.59 0.60
N ARG A 252 0.64 9.66 -0.65
CA ARG A 252 1.44 9.12 -1.76
C ARG A 252 2.55 10.09 -2.15
N PHE A 253 3.80 9.62 -2.02
CA PHE A 253 4.97 10.31 -2.55
C PHE A 253 5.17 9.94 -4.02
N ARG A 254 5.43 10.96 -4.83
CA ARG A 254 5.65 10.82 -6.27
C ARG A 254 7.15 10.76 -6.57
N SER A 255 7.48 10.03 -7.60
CA SER A 255 8.89 9.81 -7.99
C SER A 255 9.45 10.89 -8.93
N GLY A 256 8.79 12.01 -9.12
CA GLY A 256 9.27 13.09 -10.00
C GLY A 256 8.38 14.32 -9.92
N GLY A 257 8.95 15.49 -10.13
CA GLY A 257 8.32 16.76 -9.82
C GLY A 257 8.16 16.93 -8.31
N ASP A 258 7.12 17.64 -7.88
CA ASP A 258 6.81 17.76 -6.45
C ASP A 258 6.53 16.39 -5.84
N PRO A 259 7.24 15.97 -4.79
CA PRO A 259 7.02 14.67 -4.14
C PRO A 259 5.57 14.46 -3.69
N VAL A 260 4.90 15.52 -3.26
CA VAL A 260 3.48 15.55 -2.93
C VAL A 260 2.79 16.62 -3.75
N LEU A 261 1.64 16.28 -4.36
CA LEU A 261 0.87 17.22 -5.19
C LEU A 261 0.42 18.43 -4.37
N TYR A 262 0.52 19.62 -4.98
CA TYR A 262 0.06 20.88 -4.40
C TYR A 262 0.75 21.25 -3.07
N LEU A 263 1.94 20.71 -2.82
CA LEU A 263 2.72 21.05 -1.64
C LEU A 263 3.24 22.48 -1.72
N GLY A 264 3.71 22.93 -2.90
CA GLY A 264 4.22 24.28 -3.14
C GLY A 264 3.16 25.36 -2.97
N ASN A 265 3.60 26.57 -2.65
CA ASN A 265 2.72 27.73 -2.61
C ASN A 265 2.35 28.18 -4.04
N PRO A 266 1.11 28.62 -4.27
CA PRO A 266 0.75 29.30 -5.51
C PRO A 266 1.62 30.54 -5.75
N VAL A 267 1.79 30.92 -7.01
CA VAL A 267 2.53 32.14 -7.40
C VAL A 267 1.95 33.36 -6.67
N GLY A 268 2.81 34.14 -6.03
CA GLY A 268 2.42 35.35 -5.28
C GLY A 268 2.07 35.11 -3.80
N ILE A 269 2.06 33.86 -3.32
CA ILE A 269 1.84 33.54 -1.90
C ILE A 269 3.16 33.07 -1.28
N ASN A 270 3.69 33.85 -0.33
CA ASN A 270 4.84 33.45 0.46
C ASN A 270 4.42 32.62 1.71
N ALA A 271 5.38 32.02 2.42
CA ALA A 271 5.13 31.20 3.61
C ALA A 271 4.41 31.98 4.72
N GLY A 272 4.75 33.24 4.95
CA GLY A 272 4.11 34.09 5.96
C GLY A 272 2.64 34.38 5.65
N SER A 273 2.34 34.74 4.38
CA SER A 273 0.95 34.93 3.93
C SER A 273 0.13 33.64 4.06
N LYS A 274 0.71 32.50 3.70
CA LYS A 274 0.05 31.19 3.84
C LYS A 274 -0.22 30.86 5.30
N ARG A 275 0.74 31.11 6.20
CA ARG A 275 0.56 30.90 7.65
C ARG A 275 -0.59 31.75 8.19
N SER A 276 -0.65 33.02 7.82
CA SER A 276 -1.74 33.92 8.21
C SER A 276 -3.11 33.44 7.70
N MET A 277 -3.17 32.94 6.45
CA MET A 277 -4.40 32.34 5.91
C MET A 277 -4.81 31.08 6.66
N LEU A 278 -3.88 30.21 7.01
CA LEU A 278 -4.18 28.98 7.78
C LEU A 278 -4.67 29.31 9.19
N ASN A 279 -4.05 30.30 9.87
CA ASN A 279 -4.51 30.74 11.18
C ASN A 279 -5.95 31.31 11.12
N ALA A 280 -6.27 32.09 10.11
CA ALA A 280 -7.63 32.60 9.91
C ALA A 280 -8.65 31.50 9.61
N LEU A 281 -8.27 30.52 8.76
CA LEU A 281 -9.09 29.32 8.50
C LEU A 281 -9.32 28.48 9.76
N GLN A 282 -8.28 28.28 10.56
CA GLN A 282 -8.38 27.55 11.82
C GLN A 282 -9.38 28.21 12.78
N GLN A 283 -9.35 29.53 12.90
CA GLN A 283 -10.29 30.28 13.75
C GLN A 283 -11.73 30.13 13.23
N LEU A 284 -11.95 30.27 11.91
CA LEU A 284 -13.28 30.06 11.31
C LEU A 284 -13.79 28.63 11.52
N HIS A 285 -12.90 27.65 11.42
CA HIS A 285 -13.25 26.26 11.66
C HIS A 285 -13.59 25.99 13.14
N GLN A 286 -12.86 26.61 14.08
CA GLN A 286 -13.16 26.50 15.51
C GLN A 286 -14.54 27.10 15.84
N ILE A 287 -14.90 28.26 15.27
CA ILE A 287 -16.25 28.84 15.43
C ILE A 287 -17.32 27.86 14.88
N LYS A 288 -17.10 27.28 13.70
CA LYS A 288 -18.00 26.29 13.13
C LYS A 288 -18.10 25.01 13.97
N LEU A 289 -17.00 24.56 14.55
CA LEU A 289 -16.98 23.37 15.39
C LEU A 289 -17.83 23.57 16.65
N GLN A 290 -17.78 24.78 17.25
CA GLN A 290 -18.60 25.14 18.42
C GLN A 290 -20.09 25.18 18.09
N THR A 291 -20.46 25.51 16.85
CA THR A 291 -21.86 25.64 16.42
C THR A 291 -22.43 24.37 15.80
N ALA A 292 -21.63 23.61 15.04
CA ALA A 292 -22.09 22.47 14.25
C ALA A 292 -21.63 21.11 14.80
N ALA A 293 -20.62 21.07 15.71
CA ALA A 293 -20.03 19.85 16.28
C ALA A 293 -19.64 18.77 15.22
N ASP A 294 -19.25 19.21 14.00
CA ASP A 294 -18.93 18.31 12.88
C ASP A 294 -17.47 17.84 12.97
N PRO A 295 -17.18 16.54 13.20
CA PRO A 295 -15.81 15.99 13.29
C PRO A 295 -14.99 16.17 12.01
N LEU A 296 -15.63 16.39 10.85
CA LEU A 296 -14.93 16.66 9.59
C LEU A 296 -14.17 18.00 9.61
N ILE A 297 -14.58 18.93 10.45
CA ILE A 297 -13.93 20.24 10.60
C ILE A 297 -12.57 20.06 11.27
N GLU A 298 -12.48 19.27 12.35
CA GLU A 298 -11.21 18.95 13.00
C GLU A 298 -10.23 18.25 12.05
N THR A 299 -10.74 17.29 11.27
CA THR A 299 -9.95 16.59 10.25
C THR A 299 -9.37 17.57 9.23
N ARG A 300 -10.14 18.55 8.75
CA ARG A 300 -9.66 19.56 7.80
C ARG A 300 -8.60 20.47 8.40
N ILE A 301 -8.77 20.90 9.64
CA ILE A 301 -7.76 21.70 10.34
C ILE A 301 -6.43 20.93 10.40
N ALA A 302 -6.47 19.70 10.88
CA ALA A 302 -5.29 18.85 10.98
C ALA A 302 -4.60 18.60 9.64
N GLN A 303 -5.38 18.37 8.57
CA GLN A 303 -4.85 18.18 7.22
C GLN A 303 -4.15 19.45 6.67
N HIS A 304 -4.73 20.62 6.88
CA HIS A 304 -4.12 21.88 6.43
C HIS A 304 -2.83 22.19 7.18
N GLU A 305 -2.80 21.96 8.49
CA GLU A 305 -1.61 22.15 9.31
C GLU A 305 -0.49 21.19 8.91
N LEU A 306 -0.81 19.90 8.74
CA LEU A 306 0.15 18.91 8.27
C LEU A 306 0.70 19.29 6.88
N ALA A 307 -0.17 19.67 5.93
CA ALA A 307 0.27 20.09 4.59
C ALA A 307 1.21 21.30 4.63
N PHE A 308 1.03 22.21 5.57
CA PHE A 308 1.93 23.37 5.72
C PHE A 308 3.31 22.95 6.26
N ARG A 309 3.35 22.09 7.29
CA ARG A 309 4.62 21.58 7.86
C ARG A 309 5.39 20.77 6.81
N MET A 310 4.67 19.95 6.04
CA MET A 310 5.24 19.12 4.97
C MET A 310 5.95 19.94 3.87
N GLN A 311 5.62 21.23 3.69
CA GLN A 311 6.25 22.05 2.66
C GLN A 311 7.75 22.24 2.85
N GLN A 312 8.21 22.24 4.09
CA GLN A 312 9.63 22.38 4.43
C GLN A 312 10.31 21.03 4.58
N SER A 313 9.67 20.09 5.26
CA SER A 313 10.28 18.81 5.65
C SER A 313 10.35 17.78 4.51
N ILE A 314 9.38 17.77 3.58
CA ILE A 314 9.39 16.79 2.48
C ILE A 314 10.54 16.99 1.49
N PRO A 315 10.83 18.19 0.99
CA PRO A 315 11.98 18.39 0.11
C PRO A 315 13.29 17.88 0.73
N GLU A 316 13.54 18.18 2.00
CA GLU A 316 14.72 17.71 2.73
C GLU A 316 14.73 16.18 2.90
N ALA A 317 13.60 15.60 3.27
CA ALA A 317 13.49 14.15 3.45
C ALA A 317 13.69 13.37 2.15
N THR A 318 13.24 13.92 1.03
CA THR A 318 13.30 13.28 -0.30
C THR A 318 14.56 13.58 -1.10
N ASP A 319 15.34 14.58 -0.71
CA ASP A 319 16.62 14.90 -1.35
C ASP A 319 17.69 13.88 -0.94
N VAL A 320 18.02 12.98 -1.86
CA VAL A 320 19.07 11.97 -1.69
C VAL A 320 20.44 12.44 -2.18
N SER A 321 20.58 13.68 -2.65
CA SER A 321 21.84 14.20 -3.22
C SER A 321 22.98 14.25 -2.20
N SER A 322 22.64 14.33 -0.91
CA SER A 322 23.60 14.33 0.21
C SER A 322 24.05 12.93 0.65
N GLU A 323 23.47 11.87 0.10
CA GLU A 323 23.90 10.50 0.43
C GLU A 323 25.27 10.23 -0.20
N PRO A 324 26.21 9.62 0.55
CA PRO A 324 27.53 9.30 0.03
C PRO A 324 27.50 8.16 -0.98
N ASP A 325 28.51 8.09 -1.86
CA ASP A 325 28.54 7.15 -2.97
C ASP A 325 28.43 5.68 -2.52
N HIS A 326 29.04 5.30 -1.39
CA HIS A 326 28.95 3.92 -0.87
C HIS A 326 27.50 3.50 -0.54
N ILE A 327 26.59 4.43 -0.24
CA ILE A 327 25.16 4.12 -0.06
C ILE A 327 24.52 3.79 -1.39
N PHE A 328 24.85 4.53 -2.47
CA PHE A 328 24.37 4.17 -3.81
C PHE A 328 24.94 2.84 -4.30
N GLU A 329 26.20 2.52 -3.97
CA GLU A 329 26.77 1.21 -4.25
C GLU A 329 26.04 0.09 -3.50
N LEU A 330 25.72 0.30 -2.23
CA LEU A 330 24.98 -0.64 -1.41
C LEU A 330 23.58 -0.93 -1.99
N TYR A 331 22.78 0.14 -2.27
CA TYR A 331 21.42 -0.02 -2.81
C TYR A 331 21.39 -0.35 -4.31
N GLY A 332 22.50 -0.18 -5.01
CA GLY A 332 22.65 -0.32 -6.46
C GLY A 332 22.46 0.99 -7.20
N GLU A 333 23.09 1.13 -8.37
CA GLU A 333 23.08 2.35 -9.19
C GLU A 333 21.67 2.88 -9.52
N GLN A 334 20.69 1.99 -9.58
CA GLN A 334 19.29 2.39 -9.77
C GLN A 334 18.74 3.25 -8.63
N ALA A 335 19.40 3.29 -7.47
CA ALA A 335 19.01 4.18 -6.36
C ALA A 335 19.16 5.69 -6.71
N ARG A 336 19.98 6.01 -7.72
CA ARG A 336 20.09 7.37 -8.27
C ARG A 336 18.92 7.76 -9.18
N ASN A 337 18.06 6.81 -9.59
CA ASN A 337 16.96 7.02 -10.51
C ASN A 337 15.63 7.16 -9.76
N PRO A 338 15.05 8.36 -9.64
CA PRO A 338 13.82 8.58 -8.90
C PRO A 338 12.67 7.70 -9.39
N GLY A 339 12.08 6.95 -8.47
CA GLY A 339 10.97 6.04 -8.74
C GLY A 339 11.38 4.63 -9.14
N SER A 340 12.65 4.31 -9.23
CA SER A 340 13.12 2.94 -9.23
C SER A 340 12.80 2.27 -7.90
N TYR A 341 12.82 0.94 -7.86
CA TYR A 341 12.66 0.20 -6.61
C TYR A 341 13.77 0.55 -5.61
N ALA A 342 15.00 0.62 -6.07
CA ALA A 342 16.16 0.95 -5.24
C ALA A 342 16.09 2.37 -4.66
N ALA A 343 15.70 3.37 -5.47
CA ALA A 343 15.51 4.73 -4.97
C ALA A 343 14.41 4.81 -3.92
N ASN A 344 13.31 4.04 -4.09
CA ASN A 344 12.23 3.98 -3.12
C ASN A 344 12.65 3.26 -1.83
N CYS A 345 13.50 2.22 -1.89
CA CYS A 345 14.07 1.57 -0.70
C CYS A 345 15.01 2.53 0.07
N LEU A 346 15.87 3.27 -0.62
CA LEU A 346 16.71 4.28 0.00
C LEU A 346 15.87 5.39 0.66
N LEU A 347 14.82 5.85 -0.02
CA LEU A 347 13.91 6.83 0.54
C LEU A 347 13.13 6.27 1.75
N ALA A 348 12.75 4.99 1.73
CA ALA A 348 12.09 4.34 2.87
C ALA A 348 12.99 4.36 4.12
N ARG A 349 14.30 4.08 3.98
CA ARG A 349 15.25 4.19 5.09
C ARG A 349 15.30 5.62 5.65
N ARG A 350 15.41 6.64 4.77
CA ARG A 350 15.45 8.07 5.17
C ARG A 350 14.17 8.51 5.91
N LEU A 351 13.03 8.03 5.46
CA LEU A 351 11.73 8.30 6.11
C LEU A 351 11.64 7.61 7.48
N ALA A 352 12.16 6.37 7.59
CA ALA A 352 12.23 5.63 8.86
C ALA A 352 13.11 6.36 9.88
N GLU A 353 14.28 6.88 9.47
CA GLU A 353 15.16 7.71 10.31
C GLU A 353 14.46 8.96 10.85
N ARG A 354 13.51 9.50 10.10
CA ARG A 354 12.72 10.68 10.48
C ARG A 354 11.43 10.36 11.22
N GLY A 355 11.24 9.10 11.66
CA GLY A 355 10.12 8.69 12.48
C GLY A 355 8.81 8.49 11.73
N VAL A 356 8.82 8.26 10.41
CA VAL A 356 7.63 7.84 9.68
C VAL A 356 7.26 6.43 10.13
N ARG A 357 6.03 6.26 10.66
CA ARG A 357 5.60 5.01 11.30
C ARG A 357 5.31 3.88 10.32
N PHE A 358 4.65 4.17 9.20
CA PHE A 358 4.31 3.16 8.20
C PHE A 358 4.69 3.62 6.80
N ILE A 359 5.59 2.87 6.17
CA ILE A 359 6.11 3.16 4.83
C ILE A 359 5.73 2.00 3.93
N GLN A 360 4.81 2.24 3.01
CA GLN A 360 4.31 1.25 2.07
C GLN A 360 4.94 1.45 0.69
N LEU A 361 5.77 0.51 0.25
CA LEU A 361 6.34 0.51 -1.08
C LEU A 361 5.65 -0.55 -1.94
N TYR A 362 5.01 -0.14 -3.03
CA TYR A 362 4.41 -1.04 -4.01
C TYR A 362 5.33 -1.23 -5.21
N HIS A 363 5.69 -2.49 -5.50
CA HIS A 363 6.45 -2.86 -6.68
C HIS A 363 5.62 -3.82 -7.55
N PRO A 364 5.17 -3.42 -8.77
CA PRO A 364 4.38 -4.26 -9.66
C PRO A 364 5.24 -5.18 -10.51
N GLY A 365 4.62 -6.21 -11.10
CA GLY A 365 5.23 -6.99 -12.19
C GLY A 365 5.61 -8.43 -11.85
N TRP A 366 5.17 -8.97 -10.71
CA TRP A 366 5.40 -10.36 -10.31
C TRP A 366 4.39 -11.37 -10.90
N ASP A 367 3.66 -10.98 -11.93
CA ASP A 367 2.55 -11.75 -12.52
C ASP A 367 3.01 -12.56 -13.75
N GLN A 368 3.72 -13.67 -13.53
CA GLN A 368 4.33 -14.47 -14.60
C GLN A 368 3.44 -15.63 -15.07
N HIS A 369 2.39 -15.32 -15.82
CA HIS A 369 1.54 -16.31 -16.50
C HIS A 369 2.20 -16.99 -17.70
N SER A 370 3.34 -16.48 -18.17
CA SER A 370 4.17 -17.02 -19.23
C SER A 370 5.62 -16.58 -19.06
N ARG A 371 6.56 -17.25 -19.75
CA ARG A 371 7.98 -16.90 -19.73
C ARG A 371 8.51 -16.69 -18.30
N LEU A 372 8.11 -17.56 -17.37
CA LEU A 372 8.40 -17.48 -15.95
C LEU A 372 9.87 -17.18 -15.68
N ARG A 373 10.80 -17.98 -16.28
CA ARG A 373 12.25 -17.82 -16.06
C ARG A 373 12.70 -16.37 -16.30
N LYS A 374 12.35 -15.80 -17.46
CA LYS A 374 12.72 -14.41 -17.81
C LYS A 374 12.06 -13.40 -16.89
N GLY A 375 10.78 -13.60 -16.57
CA GLY A 375 10.00 -12.68 -15.75
C GLY A 375 10.49 -12.61 -14.31
N VAL A 376 10.67 -13.76 -13.66
CA VAL A 376 11.15 -13.85 -12.27
C VAL A 376 12.59 -13.34 -12.17
N THR A 377 13.48 -13.74 -13.08
CA THR A 377 14.87 -13.23 -13.10
C THR A 377 14.90 -11.71 -13.16
N ARG A 378 14.09 -11.09 -14.04
CA ARG A 378 14.02 -9.63 -14.14
C ARG A 378 13.56 -9.00 -12.82
N GLN A 379 12.52 -9.53 -12.19
CA GLN A 379 12.00 -8.99 -10.93
C GLN A 379 13.05 -9.11 -9.81
N CYS A 380 13.76 -10.24 -9.71
CA CYS A 380 14.82 -10.40 -8.75
C CYS A 380 15.97 -9.41 -9.02
N THR A 381 16.39 -9.24 -10.28
CA THR A 381 17.42 -8.25 -10.64
C THR A 381 17.02 -6.82 -10.23
N GLU A 382 15.73 -6.48 -10.33
CA GLU A 382 15.22 -5.16 -9.95
C GLU A 382 15.12 -4.97 -8.43
N THR A 383 14.94 -6.04 -7.63
CA THR A 383 14.51 -5.93 -6.22
C THR A 383 15.49 -6.52 -5.20
N ASP A 384 16.28 -7.53 -5.54
CA ASP A 384 17.11 -8.29 -4.60
C ASP A 384 18.10 -7.40 -3.86
N GLN A 385 18.95 -6.67 -4.59
CA GLN A 385 20.00 -5.84 -4.00
C GLN A 385 19.42 -4.77 -3.07
N ALA A 386 18.42 -4.04 -3.50
CA ALA A 386 17.87 -2.94 -2.71
C ALA A 386 17.08 -3.42 -1.49
N SER A 387 16.43 -4.59 -1.56
CA SER A 387 15.76 -5.21 -0.41
C SER A 387 16.77 -5.61 0.67
N ALA A 388 17.86 -6.28 0.26
CA ALA A 388 18.93 -6.67 1.17
C ALA A 388 19.67 -5.45 1.74
N ALA A 389 19.97 -4.46 0.90
CA ALA A 389 20.59 -3.21 1.31
C ALA A 389 19.80 -2.46 2.37
N LEU A 390 18.48 -2.41 2.22
CA LEU A 390 17.61 -1.76 3.19
C LEU A 390 17.74 -2.40 4.58
N VAL A 391 17.69 -3.73 4.67
CA VAL A 391 17.84 -4.46 5.94
C VAL A 391 19.24 -4.24 6.53
N ALA A 392 20.29 -4.35 5.71
CA ALA A 392 21.68 -4.16 6.15
C ALA A 392 21.93 -2.72 6.61
N ASP A 393 21.44 -1.70 5.90
CA ASP A 393 21.61 -0.29 6.25
C ASP A 393 20.85 0.06 7.56
N LEU A 394 19.61 -0.44 7.72
CA LEU A 394 18.88 -0.30 8.97
C LEU A 394 19.61 -0.95 10.14
N LYS A 395 20.21 -2.13 9.93
CA LYS A 395 21.00 -2.82 10.97
C LYS A 395 22.25 -2.02 11.34
N GLN A 396 23.01 -1.53 10.36
CA GLN A 396 24.21 -0.71 10.59
C GLN A 396 23.91 0.57 11.36
N ARG A 397 22.72 1.14 11.17
CA ARG A 397 22.26 2.36 11.84
C ARG A 397 21.61 2.11 13.21
N GLY A 398 21.50 0.86 13.64
CA GLY A 398 20.80 0.50 14.88
C GLY A 398 19.29 0.74 14.84
N LEU A 399 18.70 0.75 13.63
CA LEU A 399 17.27 0.99 13.43
C LEU A 399 16.48 -0.30 13.17
N LEU A 400 17.15 -1.41 12.85
CA LEU A 400 16.49 -2.66 12.51
C LEU A 400 15.73 -3.25 13.70
N ASP A 401 16.26 -3.11 14.92
CA ASP A 401 15.66 -3.68 16.13
C ASP A 401 14.24 -3.16 16.38
N ASP A 402 13.96 -1.89 16.02
CA ASP A 402 12.65 -1.25 16.21
C ASP A 402 11.91 -0.96 14.87
N THR A 403 12.44 -1.47 13.75
CA THR A 403 11.85 -1.33 12.40
C THR A 403 11.54 -2.70 11.81
N LEU A 404 10.26 -3.01 11.65
CA LEU A 404 9.83 -4.23 10.98
C LEU A 404 9.85 -4.02 9.47
N VAL A 405 10.67 -4.77 8.76
CA VAL A 405 10.66 -4.86 7.29
C VAL A 405 9.86 -6.09 6.88
N VAL A 406 8.87 -5.92 6.00
CA VAL A 406 8.03 -7.01 5.45
C VAL A 406 8.17 -7.04 3.95
N TRP A 407 8.48 -8.19 3.36
CA TRP A 407 8.56 -8.42 1.92
C TRP A 407 7.59 -9.53 1.52
N GLY A 408 6.76 -9.31 0.53
CA GLY A 408 5.87 -10.33 0.00
C GLY A 408 4.73 -9.75 -0.82
N GLY A 409 3.96 -10.64 -1.45
CA GLY A 409 2.82 -10.29 -2.29
C GLY A 409 1.48 -10.77 -1.71
N GLU A 410 0.45 -10.74 -2.56
CA GLU A 410 -0.94 -11.01 -2.17
C GLU A 410 -1.32 -12.49 -2.17
N PHE A 411 -0.60 -13.34 -2.92
CA PHE A 411 -0.75 -14.80 -3.00
C PHE A 411 0.48 -15.41 -3.71
N GLY A 412 0.50 -16.74 -3.83
CA GLY A 412 1.56 -17.49 -4.49
C GLY A 412 1.22 -17.92 -5.92
N ARG A 413 2.01 -18.90 -6.40
CA ARG A 413 1.89 -19.45 -7.73
C ARG A 413 1.74 -20.95 -7.71
N THR A 414 1.01 -21.47 -8.71
CA THR A 414 0.72 -22.91 -8.84
C THR A 414 1.97 -23.73 -9.07
N ASN A 415 1.95 -24.96 -8.58
CA ASN A 415 2.99 -25.96 -8.85
C ASN A 415 2.86 -26.61 -10.25
N TYR A 416 1.83 -26.27 -11.00
CA TYR A 416 1.61 -26.69 -12.38
C TYR A 416 1.75 -25.51 -13.35
N CYS A 417 1.95 -25.84 -14.62
CA CYS A 417 2.04 -24.88 -15.69
C CYS A 417 0.66 -24.36 -16.10
N GLN A 418 0.53 -23.05 -16.18
CA GLN A 418 -0.57 -22.43 -16.92
C GLN A 418 -0.28 -22.44 -18.41
N GLY A 419 -1.25 -22.93 -19.20
CA GLY A 419 -1.09 -23.08 -20.63
C GLY A 419 -0.18 -24.26 -21.01
N LYS A 420 0.59 -24.10 -22.09
CA LYS A 420 1.44 -25.16 -22.61
C LYS A 420 2.80 -25.18 -21.91
N LEU A 421 3.13 -26.30 -21.31
CA LEU A 421 4.48 -26.57 -20.79
C LEU A 421 5.42 -26.89 -21.96
N THR A 422 6.50 -26.11 -22.09
CA THR A 422 7.55 -26.35 -23.07
C THR A 422 8.91 -26.47 -22.37
N ALA A 423 9.89 -27.05 -23.03
CA ALA A 423 11.23 -27.21 -22.47
C ALA A 423 11.91 -25.86 -22.09
N THR A 424 11.54 -24.77 -22.77
CA THR A 424 12.19 -23.47 -22.61
C THR A 424 11.33 -22.41 -21.95
N SER A 425 9.99 -22.62 -21.89
CA SER A 425 9.09 -21.60 -21.38
C SER A 425 7.80 -22.20 -20.84
N PHE A 426 7.41 -21.71 -19.69
CA PHE A 426 6.10 -21.92 -19.05
C PHE A 426 5.75 -20.73 -18.16
N GLY A 427 4.54 -20.71 -17.64
CA GLY A 427 4.06 -19.77 -16.63
C GLY A 427 3.37 -20.51 -15.50
N ARG A 428 3.03 -19.79 -14.45
CA ARG A 428 2.26 -20.31 -13.31
C ARG A 428 1.01 -19.47 -13.11
N ASP A 429 -0.07 -20.12 -12.73
CA ASP A 429 -1.31 -19.45 -12.35
C ASP A 429 -1.27 -18.97 -10.89
N HIS A 430 -2.27 -18.23 -10.47
CA HIS A 430 -2.42 -17.79 -9.09
C HIS A 430 -2.70 -18.95 -8.15
N HIS A 431 -2.10 -18.93 -6.96
CA HIS A 431 -2.30 -19.95 -5.95
C HIS A 431 -2.48 -19.36 -4.55
N PRO A 432 -3.68 -19.50 -3.94
CA PRO A 432 -3.98 -18.87 -2.67
C PRO A 432 -3.57 -19.72 -1.45
N ARG A 433 -3.43 -21.04 -1.60
CA ARG A 433 -3.27 -21.97 -0.48
C ARG A 433 -1.87 -22.06 0.10
N SER A 434 -0.86 -21.59 -0.62
CA SER A 434 0.51 -21.51 -0.10
C SER A 434 1.30 -20.43 -0.81
N TYR A 435 1.95 -19.56 -0.05
CA TYR A 435 2.92 -18.60 -0.56
C TYR A 435 3.89 -18.19 0.54
N SER A 436 4.94 -17.49 0.15
CA SER A 436 5.99 -17.08 1.08
C SER A 436 6.09 -15.57 1.18
N ILE A 437 6.33 -15.12 2.40
CA ILE A 437 6.80 -13.77 2.72
C ILE A 437 8.07 -13.89 3.55
N TRP A 438 8.81 -12.81 3.69
CA TRP A 438 9.82 -12.71 4.73
C TRP A 438 9.67 -11.42 5.53
N MET A 439 10.14 -11.45 6.76
CA MET A 439 10.21 -10.32 7.68
C MET A 439 11.61 -10.19 8.24
N ALA A 440 12.01 -8.98 8.64
CA ALA A 440 13.27 -8.73 9.34
C ALA A 440 13.11 -7.60 10.35
N GLY A 441 13.80 -7.70 11.48
CA GLY A 441 13.80 -6.66 12.53
C GLY A 441 12.48 -6.53 13.28
N GLY A 442 12.32 -5.45 14.04
CA GLY A 442 11.08 -5.13 14.75
C GLY A 442 10.58 -6.20 15.72
N GLY A 443 11.49 -7.04 16.25
CA GLY A 443 11.16 -8.11 17.21
C GLY A 443 10.67 -9.41 16.58
N VAL A 444 10.80 -9.64 15.26
CA VAL A 444 10.65 -10.98 14.68
C VAL A 444 11.89 -11.82 14.95
N ARG A 445 11.72 -13.14 15.03
CA ARG A 445 12.82 -14.09 15.27
C ARG A 445 13.70 -14.20 14.04
N PRO A 446 14.96 -13.75 14.07
CA PRO A 446 15.86 -13.80 12.94
C PRO A 446 16.32 -15.22 12.64
N GLY A 447 16.82 -15.49 11.43
CA GLY A 447 17.35 -16.78 10.99
C GLY A 447 16.32 -17.91 10.99
N THR A 448 15.02 -17.63 10.90
CA THR A 448 13.96 -18.62 11.06
C THR A 448 13.22 -18.87 9.76
N THR A 449 12.95 -20.15 9.47
CA THR A 449 11.93 -20.54 8.49
C THR A 449 10.72 -21.12 9.23
N TYR A 450 9.54 -20.53 9.02
CA TYR A 450 8.29 -20.89 9.68
C TYR A 450 7.30 -21.48 8.69
N GLY A 451 6.64 -22.56 9.11
CA GLY A 451 5.62 -23.25 8.36
C GLY A 451 6.17 -24.17 7.25
N VAL A 452 5.41 -25.22 7.00
CA VAL A 452 5.76 -26.27 6.03
C VAL A 452 4.65 -26.44 5.02
N THR A 453 5.00 -26.45 3.74
CA THR A 453 4.12 -26.84 2.65
C THR A 453 4.32 -28.30 2.28
N ASP A 454 3.32 -28.94 1.68
CA ASP A 454 3.41 -30.32 1.24
C ASP A 454 4.57 -30.55 0.24
N PRO A 455 4.98 -31.79 -0.03
CA PRO A 455 6.05 -32.08 -0.98
C PRO A 455 5.83 -31.57 -2.41
N TRP A 456 4.57 -31.24 -2.73
CA TRP A 456 4.16 -30.68 -4.01
C TRP A 456 4.16 -29.13 -4.01
N GLY A 457 4.35 -28.50 -2.83
CA GLY A 457 4.24 -27.03 -2.70
C GLY A 457 2.86 -26.49 -3.06
N TYR A 458 1.80 -27.30 -2.82
CA TYR A 458 0.44 -26.96 -3.19
C TYR A 458 -0.44 -26.61 -2.01
N ASN A 459 -0.31 -27.35 -0.91
CA ASN A 459 -1.04 -27.07 0.31
C ASN A 459 -0.07 -26.77 1.46
N VAL A 460 -0.50 -26.02 2.43
CA VAL A 460 0.19 -25.92 3.71
C VAL A 460 -0.02 -27.24 4.47
N ALA A 461 1.08 -27.82 4.95
CA ALA A 461 1.08 -29.05 5.74
C ALA A 461 1.10 -28.74 7.23
N GLU A 462 1.90 -27.75 7.67
CA GLU A 462 2.06 -27.40 9.08
C GLU A 462 2.13 -25.88 9.26
N GLN A 463 1.67 -25.41 10.41
CA GLN A 463 1.80 -24.02 10.86
C GLN A 463 1.31 -22.98 9.82
N GLY A 464 0.08 -23.17 9.33
CA GLY A 464 -0.54 -22.23 8.38
C GLY A 464 -0.70 -20.85 8.97
N VAL A 465 -0.38 -19.82 8.18
CA VAL A 465 -0.53 -18.41 8.56
C VAL A 465 -1.49 -17.72 7.59
N HIS A 466 -2.65 -17.38 8.11
CA HIS A 466 -3.65 -16.62 7.36
C HIS A 466 -3.29 -15.12 7.33
N ILE A 467 -3.78 -14.37 6.34
CA ILE A 467 -3.57 -12.92 6.27
C ILE A 467 -3.97 -12.22 7.58
N HIS A 468 -5.07 -12.61 8.20
CA HIS A 468 -5.49 -12.02 9.47
C HIS A 468 -4.54 -12.35 10.63
N ASP A 469 -3.87 -13.50 10.60
CA ASP A 469 -2.86 -13.87 11.61
C ASP A 469 -1.59 -13.04 11.43
N LEU A 470 -1.19 -12.79 10.18
CA LEU A 470 -0.11 -11.85 9.87
C LEU A 470 -0.45 -10.44 10.38
N HIS A 471 -1.66 -9.97 10.12
CA HIS A 471 -2.12 -8.66 10.61
C HIS A 471 -2.13 -8.58 12.15
N ALA A 472 -2.63 -9.61 12.82
CA ALA A 472 -2.64 -9.69 14.28
C ALA A 472 -1.21 -9.66 14.84
N THR A 473 -0.30 -10.42 14.23
CA THR A 473 1.12 -10.49 14.62
C THR A 473 1.83 -9.16 14.43
N ILE A 474 1.62 -8.49 13.30
CA ILE A 474 2.18 -7.15 13.03
C ILE A 474 1.66 -6.13 14.05
N LEU A 475 0.35 -6.11 14.31
CA LEU A 475 -0.24 -5.21 15.31
C LEU A 475 0.32 -5.49 16.71
N HIS A 476 0.52 -6.76 17.07
CA HIS A 476 1.14 -7.17 18.31
C HIS A 476 2.58 -6.64 18.44
N LEU A 477 3.42 -6.79 17.40
CA LEU A 477 4.77 -6.22 17.38
C LEU A 477 4.77 -4.70 17.59
N MET A 478 3.75 -4.00 17.09
CA MET A 478 3.54 -2.57 17.29
C MET A 478 2.94 -2.21 18.68
N GLY A 479 2.80 -3.18 19.59
CA GLY A 479 2.24 -2.96 20.93
C GLY A 479 0.72 -2.89 20.99
N ILE A 480 0.03 -3.20 19.90
CA ILE A 480 -1.43 -3.09 19.77
C ILE A 480 -2.10 -4.44 19.99
N ASP A 481 -3.11 -4.45 20.85
CA ASP A 481 -4.10 -5.53 20.91
C ASP A 481 -5.08 -5.38 19.72
N HIS A 482 -4.95 -6.27 18.73
CA HIS A 482 -5.73 -6.22 17.49
C HIS A 482 -7.24 -6.42 17.70
N GLU A 483 -7.65 -7.00 18.82
CA GLU A 483 -9.07 -7.19 19.16
C GLU A 483 -9.69 -5.94 19.76
N ARG A 484 -8.88 -5.11 20.42
CA ARG A 484 -9.33 -3.89 21.09
C ARG A 484 -9.20 -2.63 20.25
N LEU A 485 -8.32 -2.62 19.24
CA LEU A 485 -8.25 -1.54 18.28
C LEU A 485 -9.47 -1.61 17.35
N THR A 486 -10.55 -0.96 17.75
CA THR A 486 -11.83 -0.98 17.04
C THR A 486 -12.32 0.42 16.72
N PHE A 487 -13.07 0.54 15.64
CA PHE A 487 -13.80 1.75 15.26
C PHE A 487 -15.28 1.42 15.05
N ARG A 488 -16.18 2.24 15.64
CA ARG A 488 -17.62 2.04 15.48
C ARG A 488 -18.10 2.74 14.21
N TYR A 489 -18.62 1.96 13.27
CA TYR A 489 -19.18 2.45 12.02
C TYR A 489 -20.49 1.74 11.72
N GLN A 490 -21.57 2.49 11.39
CA GLN A 490 -22.88 1.94 11.10
C GLN A 490 -23.37 0.93 12.14
N GLY A 491 -23.20 1.23 13.43
CA GLY A 491 -23.66 0.39 14.54
C GLY A 491 -22.76 -0.78 14.92
N ARG A 492 -21.80 -1.20 14.06
CA ARG A 492 -20.85 -2.29 14.31
C ARG A 492 -19.47 -1.74 14.71
N ARG A 493 -18.76 -2.47 15.60
CA ARG A 493 -17.33 -2.25 15.85
C ARG A 493 -16.52 -3.05 14.84
N PHE A 494 -15.71 -2.38 14.05
CA PHE A 494 -14.78 -2.97 13.09
C PHE A 494 -13.36 -2.96 13.64
N ARG A 495 -12.56 -3.94 13.23
CA ARG A 495 -11.11 -4.03 13.43
C ARG A 495 -10.44 -4.52 12.16
N LEU A 496 -9.11 -4.34 12.01
CA LEU A 496 -8.36 -4.77 10.83
C LEU A 496 -8.51 -6.27 10.57
N THR A 497 -8.47 -7.08 11.62
CA THR A 497 -8.55 -8.55 11.56
C THR A 497 -9.98 -9.09 11.47
N ASP A 498 -10.98 -8.24 11.35
CA ASP A 498 -12.42 -8.56 11.40
C ASP A 498 -12.78 -9.40 12.65
N VAL A 499 -13.23 -10.65 12.48
CA VAL A 499 -13.53 -11.58 13.59
C VAL A 499 -12.45 -12.66 13.76
N HIS A 500 -11.36 -12.55 12.99
CA HIS A 500 -10.28 -13.53 12.88
C HIS A 500 -8.97 -12.98 13.48
N GLY A 501 -7.89 -13.71 13.26
CA GLY A 501 -6.51 -13.31 13.58
C GLY A 501 -6.03 -13.89 14.90
N ASN A 502 -4.93 -14.62 14.81
CA ASN A 502 -4.17 -15.13 15.96
C ASN A 502 -2.74 -14.58 15.88
N VAL A 503 -2.22 -14.14 17.01
CA VAL A 503 -0.80 -13.75 17.09
C VAL A 503 0.05 -15.02 17.00
N ILE A 504 0.96 -15.08 16.04
CA ILE A 504 1.88 -16.20 15.86
C ILE A 504 3.11 -16.00 16.74
N ASN A 505 3.06 -16.48 17.97
CA ASN A 505 4.14 -16.26 18.96
C ASN A 505 5.47 -16.86 18.52
N ASP A 506 5.48 -17.93 17.74
CA ASP A 506 6.71 -18.59 17.26
C ASP A 506 7.50 -17.71 16.29
N LEU A 507 6.87 -16.67 15.70
CA LEU A 507 7.55 -15.68 14.86
C LEU A 507 8.23 -14.58 15.69
N LEU A 508 7.98 -14.50 16.99
CA LEU A 508 8.47 -13.44 17.87
C LEU A 508 9.81 -13.83 18.52
N ALA A 509 10.74 -12.86 18.61
CA ALA A 509 12.05 -13.03 19.23
C ALA A 509 11.96 -13.03 20.77
#